data_284aa316dcc6dcc9194c0bf4d645f963
#
_entry.id   284aa316dcc6dcc9194c0bf4d645f963
#
_cell.length_a   1.000
_cell.length_b   1.000
_cell.length_c   1.000
_cell.angle_alpha   90.00
_cell.angle_beta   90.00
_cell.angle_gamma   90.00
#
_symmetry.space_group_name_H-M   'P 1'
#
loop_
_entity.id
_entity.type
_entity.pdbx_description
1 polymer ?
#
loop_
_entity_poly.entity_id
_entity_poly.type
_entity_poly.pdbx_seq_one_letter_code
_entity_poly.pdbx_strand_id
1 'polypeptide(L)'
;MTDRPNGLTYAQAGVDIDAGNALIEKIKPLAKATRRPGADAALGGFGALFDLKAAGYADPLLVSTTDGVGTKLKVAIDTGLHDTVGIDLVAMCVNDLLAQGAEPLLFLDYFATGKLNVDEAARVVGGIAEGCRQAGCALVGGETAEMPGMYRDGDYDLAGFSVGAVERGAVLPRLDDQQAGDLIIGLGSSGPHSNGYSLVRRIVERSGLTWTDPAPFAPGKTLAEALMAPTRIYIKSVLPQIKAGRIKGCAHITGGGLIENPPRAIAEGLEARFDWNAWPLPPVFAWMQQVGGVSDHELRRTFNCGVGLMLIVAPQDAPETLAGLLAAGEEAFICGELAAAEAL
;
A
#
# COMPACT_ATOMS: atom_id res chain seq x y z
N MET A 1 -15.84 48.59 30.08
CA MET A 1 -15.21 47.28 30.13
C MET A 1 -13.93 47.40 29.31
N THR A 2 -12.79 47.37 29.97
CA THR A 2 -11.49 47.44 29.28
C THR A 2 -11.28 46.13 28.57
N ASP A 3 -11.24 46.17 27.25
CA ASP A 3 -10.76 45.06 26.41
C ASP A 3 -9.37 44.65 26.91
N ARG A 4 -9.29 43.56 27.68
CA ARG A 4 -8.00 42.94 27.92
C ARG A 4 -7.59 42.32 26.59
N PRO A 5 -6.38 42.65 26.07
CA PRO A 5 -5.90 41.95 24.88
C PRO A 5 -5.98 40.45 25.15
N ASN A 6 -6.54 39.67 24.20
CA ASN A 6 -6.55 38.23 24.29
C ASN A 6 -5.14 37.76 24.67
N GLY A 7 -5.05 36.88 25.65
CA GLY A 7 -3.80 36.22 26.00
C GLY A 7 -3.25 35.39 24.80
N LEU A 8 -2.33 34.47 25.05
CA LEU A 8 -1.84 33.55 24.03
C LEU A 8 -3.00 32.80 23.34
N THR A 9 -2.95 32.79 22.02
CA THR A 9 -3.92 32.05 21.19
C THR A 9 -3.32 30.72 20.69
N TYR A 10 -4.18 29.79 20.28
CA TYR A 10 -3.74 28.51 19.75
C TYR A 10 -2.95 28.66 18.44
N ALA A 11 -3.34 29.65 17.59
CA ALA A 11 -2.58 30.00 16.38
C ALA A 11 -1.16 30.54 16.72
N GLN A 12 -1.02 31.32 17.80
CA GLN A 12 0.30 31.77 18.28
C GLN A 12 1.15 30.62 18.85
N ALA A 13 0.51 29.54 19.26
CA ALA A 13 1.18 28.27 19.67
C ALA A 13 1.52 27.36 18.47
N GLY A 14 1.20 27.77 17.24
CA GLY A 14 1.53 27.06 16.02
C GLY A 14 0.45 26.11 15.49
N VAL A 15 -0.80 26.21 15.99
CA VAL A 15 -1.92 25.37 15.52
C VAL A 15 -3.02 26.29 14.96
N ASP A 16 -3.36 26.11 13.68
CA ASP A 16 -4.33 26.92 12.93
C ASP A 16 -5.64 26.15 12.68
N ILE A 17 -6.64 26.40 13.53
CA ILE A 17 -7.97 25.77 13.41
C ILE A 17 -8.66 26.14 12.09
N ASP A 18 -8.48 27.36 11.59
CA ASP A 18 -9.11 27.81 10.34
C ASP A 18 -8.51 27.10 9.13
N ALA A 19 -7.20 26.85 9.13
CA ALA A 19 -6.53 26.04 8.13
C ALA A 19 -7.06 24.60 8.14
N GLY A 20 -7.23 24.00 9.32
CA GLY A 20 -7.85 22.68 9.48
C GLY A 20 -9.27 22.61 8.91
N ASN A 21 -10.11 23.60 9.23
CA ASN A 21 -11.47 23.70 8.68
C ASN A 21 -11.46 23.87 7.15
N ALA A 22 -10.56 24.68 6.62
CA ALA A 22 -10.41 24.89 5.17
C ALA A 22 -10.01 23.58 4.45
N LEU A 23 -9.12 22.78 5.05
CA LEU A 23 -8.77 21.47 4.53
C LEU A 23 -9.99 20.55 4.47
N ILE A 24 -10.79 20.46 5.56
CA ILE A 24 -11.99 19.62 5.61
C ILE A 24 -12.95 19.96 4.47
N GLU A 25 -13.19 21.24 4.20
CA GLU A 25 -14.06 21.64 3.08
C GLU A 25 -13.52 21.20 1.72
N LYS A 26 -12.19 21.22 1.51
CA LYS A 26 -11.55 20.76 0.28
C LYS A 26 -11.65 19.24 0.10
N ILE A 27 -11.54 18.45 1.17
CA ILE A 27 -11.50 16.98 1.09
C ILE A 27 -12.89 16.33 1.11
N LYS A 28 -13.95 17.00 1.59
CA LYS A 28 -15.32 16.46 1.58
C LYS A 28 -15.77 15.89 0.23
N PRO A 29 -15.57 16.59 -0.92
CA PRO A 29 -15.95 16.04 -2.23
C PRO A 29 -15.14 14.80 -2.59
N LEU A 30 -13.87 14.73 -2.20
CA LEU A 30 -12.97 13.60 -2.46
C LEU A 30 -13.45 12.36 -1.72
N ALA A 31 -13.74 12.48 -0.43
CA ALA A 31 -14.29 11.39 0.37
C ALA A 31 -15.67 10.93 -0.16
N LYS A 32 -16.53 11.88 -0.54
CA LYS A 32 -17.82 11.57 -1.14
C LYS A 32 -17.71 10.74 -2.42
N ALA A 33 -16.67 10.93 -3.21
CA ALA A 33 -16.45 10.19 -4.46
C ALA A 33 -16.06 8.72 -4.24
N THR A 34 -15.72 8.32 -3.00
CA THR A 34 -15.36 6.94 -2.64
C THR A 34 -16.52 6.13 -2.05
N ARG A 35 -17.75 6.66 -2.02
CA ARG A 35 -18.91 6.01 -1.43
C ARG A 35 -19.18 4.63 -2.03
N ARG A 36 -19.62 3.71 -1.16
CA ARG A 36 -20.02 2.36 -1.55
C ARG A 36 -21.22 1.89 -0.71
N PRO A 37 -21.93 0.82 -1.10
CA PRO A 37 -22.98 0.22 -0.28
C PRO A 37 -22.46 -0.14 1.12
N GLY A 38 -23.21 0.16 2.14
CA GLY A 38 -22.85 -0.05 3.56
C GLY A 38 -22.10 1.11 4.19
N ALA A 39 -21.48 2.01 3.42
CA ALA A 39 -20.79 3.20 3.92
C ALA A 39 -21.52 4.47 3.52
N ASP A 40 -22.23 5.08 4.46
CA ASP A 40 -22.81 6.42 4.26
C ASP A 40 -21.90 7.47 4.89
N ALA A 41 -20.80 7.73 4.19
CA ALA A 41 -19.73 8.58 4.71
C ALA A 41 -20.09 10.07 4.58
N ALA A 42 -20.58 10.65 5.66
CA ALA A 42 -20.50 12.10 5.89
C ALA A 42 -19.30 12.37 6.81
N LEU A 43 -18.29 13.09 6.33
CA LEU A 43 -17.19 13.55 7.18
C LEU A 43 -17.71 14.57 8.21
N GLY A 44 -17.14 14.52 9.43
CA GLY A 44 -17.41 15.49 10.49
C GLY A 44 -18.15 14.95 11.72
N GLY A 45 -18.46 13.63 11.76
CA GLY A 45 -18.89 12.93 12.97
C GLY A 45 -17.72 12.45 13.82
N PHE A 46 -17.99 11.96 15.04
CA PHE A 46 -16.99 11.33 15.91
C PHE A 46 -16.51 9.96 15.41
N GLY A 47 -17.17 9.38 14.44
CA GLY A 47 -16.82 8.09 13.83
C GLY A 47 -17.69 7.79 12.63
N ALA A 48 -17.32 6.74 11.90
CA ALA A 48 -18.04 6.26 10.72
C ALA A 48 -18.75 4.94 11.03
N LEU A 49 -19.95 4.79 10.47
CA LEU A 49 -20.71 3.54 10.54
C LEU A 49 -20.55 2.78 9.21
N PHE A 50 -20.53 1.45 9.31
CA PHE A 50 -20.57 0.57 8.15
C PHE A 50 -21.62 -0.53 8.37
N ASP A 51 -22.54 -0.68 7.42
CA ASP A 51 -23.58 -1.72 7.46
C ASP A 51 -23.13 -2.92 6.62
N LEU A 52 -22.61 -3.96 7.29
CA LEU A 52 -22.17 -5.21 6.67
C LEU A 52 -23.31 -5.95 5.97
N LYS A 53 -24.52 -5.87 6.49
CA LYS A 53 -25.69 -6.51 5.88
C LYS A 53 -26.09 -5.80 4.57
N ALA A 54 -26.08 -4.47 4.55
CA ALA A 54 -26.29 -3.69 3.33
C ALA A 54 -25.20 -3.93 2.29
N ALA A 55 -23.98 -4.29 2.72
CA ALA A 55 -22.88 -4.69 1.85
C ALA A 55 -22.95 -6.15 1.36
N GLY A 56 -23.95 -6.92 1.81
CA GLY A 56 -24.23 -8.27 1.32
C GLY A 56 -23.54 -9.41 2.08
N TYR A 57 -22.96 -9.15 3.25
CA TYR A 57 -22.32 -10.18 4.09
C TYR A 57 -23.33 -10.96 4.92
N ALA A 58 -23.07 -12.28 5.08
CA ALA A 58 -23.93 -13.19 5.85
C ALA A 58 -23.32 -13.59 7.21
N ASP A 59 -22.05 -14.06 7.21
CA ASP A 59 -21.27 -14.43 8.43
C ASP A 59 -19.84 -13.91 8.33
N PRO A 60 -19.63 -12.58 8.26
CA PRO A 60 -18.31 -12.02 8.06
C PRO A 60 -17.43 -12.02 9.30
N LEU A 61 -16.15 -12.19 9.07
CA LEU A 61 -15.09 -11.76 10.00
C LEU A 61 -14.57 -10.39 9.54
N LEU A 62 -14.36 -9.49 10.49
CA LEU A 62 -13.69 -8.23 10.25
C LEU A 62 -12.18 -8.43 10.29
N VAL A 63 -11.49 -7.84 9.32
CA VAL A 63 -10.04 -7.76 9.25
C VAL A 63 -9.64 -6.29 9.29
N SER A 64 -8.68 -5.94 10.12
CA SER A 64 -8.16 -4.58 10.23
C SER A 64 -6.66 -4.57 10.00
N THR A 65 -6.19 -3.57 9.28
CA THR A 65 -4.78 -3.34 8.99
C THR A 65 -4.41 -1.88 9.24
N THR A 66 -3.15 -1.64 9.56
CA THR A 66 -2.59 -0.31 9.67
C THR A 66 -1.19 -0.30 9.09
N ASP A 67 -0.85 0.74 8.35
CA ASP A 67 0.48 0.93 7.78
C ASP A 67 0.74 2.42 7.52
N GLY A 68 1.99 2.75 7.20
CA GLY A 68 2.42 4.06 6.76
C GLY A 68 3.00 4.03 5.34
N VAL A 69 3.52 5.16 4.88
CA VAL A 69 4.25 5.26 3.60
C VAL A 69 5.76 5.09 3.83
N GLY A 70 6.21 5.41 5.02
CA GLY A 70 7.63 5.36 5.38
C GLY A 70 8.46 6.46 4.72
N THR A 71 9.76 6.21 4.57
CA THR A 71 10.72 7.24 4.13
C THR A 71 10.62 7.61 2.63
N LYS A 72 9.70 7.02 1.87
CA LYS A 72 9.26 7.52 0.56
C LYS A 72 8.68 8.93 0.69
N LEU A 73 8.02 9.26 1.82
CA LEU A 73 7.53 10.61 2.12
C LEU A 73 8.64 11.65 2.04
N LYS A 74 9.86 11.30 2.47
CA LYS A 74 10.98 12.25 2.38
C LYS A 74 11.32 12.63 0.94
N VAL A 75 11.16 11.68 0.00
CA VAL A 75 11.32 11.99 -1.44
C VAL A 75 10.18 12.91 -1.90
N ALA A 76 8.94 12.63 -1.50
CA ALA A 76 7.80 13.49 -1.82
C ALA A 76 7.99 14.93 -1.32
N ILE A 77 8.45 15.10 -0.08
CA ILE A 77 8.71 16.39 0.56
C ILE A 77 9.84 17.13 -0.17
N ASP A 78 10.96 16.46 -0.45
CA ASP A 78 12.12 17.06 -1.11
C ASP A 78 11.86 17.47 -2.57
N THR A 79 10.88 16.83 -3.22
CA THR A 79 10.59 17.03 -4.65
C THR A 79 9.26 17.72 -4.94
N GLY A 80 8.40 17.88 -3.93
CA GLY A 80 7.04 18.42 -4.09
C GLY A 80 6.06 17.47 -4.79
N LEU A 81 6.39 16.16 -4.91
CA LEU A 81 5.55 15.13 -5.54
C LEU A 81 4.62 14.47 -4.50
N HIS A 82 3.56 15.18 -4.11
CA HIS A 82 2.65 14.75 -3.04
C HIS A 82 1.44 13.95 -3.53
N ASP A 83 1.14 13.94 -4.83
CA ASP A 83 -0.14 13.44 -5.37
C ASP A 83 -0.30 11.92 -5.28
N THR A 84 0.80 11.16 -5.23
CA THR A 84 0.76 9.70 -5.29
C THR A 84 0.98 9.00 -3.95
N VAL A 85 1.54 9.68 -2.95
CA VAL A 85 1.83 9.03 -1.64
C VAL A 85 0.59 8.61 -0.89
N GLY A 86 -0.56 9.26 -1.14
CA GLY A 86 -1.84 8.81 -0.63
C GLY A 86 -2.30 7.47 -1.21
N ILE A 87 -1.98 7.21 -2.50
CA ILE A 87 -2.22 5.89 -3.12
C ILE A 87 -1.34 4.83 -2.45
N ASP A 88 -0.06 5.16 -2.19
CA ASP A 88 0.84 4.28 -1.46
C ASP A 88 0.27 3.89 -0.10
N LEU A 89 -0.21 4.88 0.67
CA LEU A 89 -0.78 4.65 1.99
C LEU A 89 -1.95 3.67 1.95
N VAL A 90 -2.89 3.88 1.03
CA VAL A 90 -4.04 2.99 0.86
C VAL A 90 -3.57 1.60 0.43
N ALA A 91 -2.69 1.52 -0.56
CA ALA A 91 -2.20 0.25 -1.11
C ALA A 91 -1.54 -0.63 -0.05
N MET A 92 -0.70 -0.03 0.82
CA MET A 92 -0.03 -0.76 1.90
C MET A 92 -1.03 -1.42 2.85
N CYS A 93 -2.12 -0.72 3.20
CA CYS A 93 -3.15 -1.25 4.08
C CYS A 93 -4.07 -2.26 3.36
N VAL A 94 -4.59 -1.93 2.18
CA VAL A 94 -5.63 -2.76 1.55
C VAL A 94 -5.10 -4.05 0.93
N ASN A 95 -3.84 -4.06 0.46
CA ASN A 95 -3.21 -5.28 -0.02
C ASN A 95 -2.96 -6.28 1.14
N ASP A 96 -2.75 -5.79 2.36
CA ASP A 96 -2.66 -6.65 3.55
C ASP A 96 -4.03 -7.23 3.95
N LEU A 97 -5.13 -6.48 3.76
CA LEU A 97 -6.48 -7.04 3.88
C LEU A 97 -6.70 -8.16 2.86
N LEU A 98 -6.28 -7.93 1.62
CA LEU A 98 -6.37 -8.91 0.54
C LEU A 98 -5.59 -10.20 0.86
N ALA A 99 -4.42 -10.08 1.49
CA ALA A 99 -3.62 -11.22 1.92
C ALA A 99 -4.35 -12.11 2.95
N GLN A 100 -5.32 -11.56 3.68
CA GLN A 100 -6.23 -12.30 4.57
C GLN A 100 -7.54 -12.75 3.88
N GLY A 101 -7.68 -12.53 2.56
CA GLY A 101 -8.90 -12.82 1.82
C GLY A 101 -9.99 -11.77 1.95
N ALA A 102 -9.74 -10.68 2.65
CA ALA A 102 -10.74 -9.67 2.96
C ALA A 102 -10.93 -8.64 1.85
N GLU A 103 -12.18 -8.28 1.59
CA GLU A 103 -12.56 -7.13 0.77
C GLU A 103 -12.42 -5.85 1.60
N PRO A 104 -11.65 -4.84 1.17
CA PRO A 104 -11.59 -3.56 1.84
C PRO A 104 -12.95 -2.85 1.83
N LEU A 105 -13.39 -2.38 3.00
CA LEU A 105 -14.69 -1.73 3.17
C LEU A 105 -14.56 -0.25 3.41
N LEU A 106 -13.71 0.13 4.36
CA LEU A 106 -13.49 1.51 4.76
C LEU A 106 -12.03 1.78 5.04
N PHE A 107 -11.67 3.05 4.91
CA PHE A 107 -10.35 3.59 5.14
C PHE A 107 -10.42 4.87 5.97
N LEU A 108 -9.47 5.02 6.89
CA LEU A 108 -9.21 6.23 7.66
C LEU A 108 -7.72 6.56 7.56
N ASP A 109 -7.40 7.86 7.61
CA ASP A 109 -6.02 8.32 7.60
C ASP A 109 -5.68 9.17 8.83
N TYR A 110 -4.41 9.27 9.14
CA TYR A 110 -3.85 10.22 10.08
C TYR A 110 -2.73 10.98 9.38
N PHE A 111 -2.92 12.29 9.23
CA PHE A 111 -1.95 13.22 8.67
C PHE A 111 -1.37 14.06 9.78
N ALA A 112 -0.08 13.91 10.09
CA ALA A 112 0.63 14.68 11.11
C ALA A 112 1.71 15.56 10.45
N THR A 113 1.78 16.85 10.84
CA THR A 113 2.74 17.80 10.26
C THR A 113 3.20 18.82 11.31
N GLY A 114 4.34 19.47 11.07
CA GLY A 114 4.80 20.57 11.90
C GLY A 114 3.97 21.84 11.71
N LYS A 115 3.58 22.12 10.46
CA LYS A 115 2.71 23.23 10.09
C LYS A 115 1.87 22.82 8.87
N LEU A 116 0.56 23.02 8.97
CA LEU A 116 -0.37 22.60 7.92
C LEU A 116 -0.27 23.53 6.68
N ASN A 117 0.08 22.91 5.54
CA ASN A 117 -0.13 23.48 4.23
C ASN A 117 -1.40 22.83 3.63
N VAL A 118 -2.48 23.60 3.55
CA VAL A 118 -3.80 23.12 3.13
C VAL A 118 -3.78 22.55 1.71
N ASP A 119 -3.01 23.14 0.80
CA ASP A 119 -2.96 22.70 -0.60
C ASP A 119 -2.18 21.39 -0.75
N GLU A 120 -1.05 21.25 -0.07
CA GLU A 120 -0.27 20.00 -0.04
C GLU A 120 -1.04 18.86 0.62
N ALA A 121 -1.64 19.12 1.79
CA ALA A 121 -2.47 18.13 2.47
C ALA A 121 -3.66 17.70 1.62
N ALA A 122 -4.32 18.62 0.91
CA ALA A 122 -5.41 18.30 0.01
C ALA A 122 -4.95 17.42 -1.18
N ARG A 123 -3.72 17.61 -1.70
CA ARG A 123 -3.12 16.74 -2.73
C ARG A 123 -2.88 15.33 -2.19
N VAL A 124 -2.32 15.21 -0.98
CA VAL A 124 -2.10 13.91 -0.31
C VAL A 124 -3.43 13.19 -0.11
N VAL A 125 -4.45 13.87 0.46
CA VAL A 125 -5.78 13.27 0.65
C VAL A 125 -6.46 12.95 -0.68
N GLY A 126 -6.19 13.72 -1.74
CA GLY A 126 -6.58 13.40 -3.11
C GLY A 126 -6.03 12.06 -3.57
N GLY A 127 -4.77 11.78 -3.29
CA GLY A 127 -4.13 10.49 -3.52
C GLY A 127 -4.76 9.37 -2.68
N ILE A 128 -5.11 9.63 -1.41
CA ILE A 128 -5.82 8.65 -0.55
C ILE A 128 -7.20 8.31 -1.15
N ALA A 129 -7.97 9.32 -1.55
CA ALA A 129 -9.28 9.10 -2.17
C ALA A 129 -9.17 8.31 -3.48
N GLU A 130 -8.14 8.58 -4.30
CA GLU A 130 -7.87 7.82 -5.52
C GLU A 130 -7.51 6.36 -5.19
N GLY A 131 -6.64 6.12 -4.22
CA GLY A 131 -6.33 4.77 -3.73
C GLY A 131 -7.58 4.02 -3.25
N CYS A 132 -8.43 4.68 -2.46
CA CYS A 132 -9.72 4.12 -2.02
C CYS A 132 -10.64 3.76 -3.20
N ARG A 133 -10.70 4.62 -4.23
CA ARG A 133 -11.47 4.36 -5.46
C ARG A 133 -10.94 3.16 -6.23
N GLN A 134 -9.61 3.02 -6.31
CA GLN A 134 -8.95 1.85 -6.90
C GLN A 134 -9.26 0.58 -6.12
N ALA A 135 -9.18 0.63 -4.79
CA ALA A 135 -9.47 -0.49 -3.90
C ALA A 135 -10.97 -0.82 -3.81
N GLY A 136 -11.86 0.13 -4.13
CA GLY A 136 -13.30 -0.02 -3.96
C GLY A 136 -13.76 0.13 -2.51
N CYS A 137 -12.98 0.77 -1.64
CA CYS A 137 -13.35 1.09 -0.25
C CYS A 137 -13.73 2.56 -0.09
N ALA A 138 -14.43 2.89 0.99
CA ALA A 138 -14.85 4.26 1.28
C ALA A 138 -13.84 4.96 2.21
N LEU A 139 -13.41 6.16 1.85
CA LEU A 139 -12.72 7.08 2.77
C LEU A 139 -13.77 7.70 3.69
N VAL A 140 -13.85 7.23 4.92
CA VAL A 140 -14.96 7.53 5.84
C VAL A 140 -14.58 8.51 6.95
N GLY A 141 -13.31 8.82 7.10
CA GLY A 141 -12.80 9.74 8.12
C GLY A 141 -11.29 9.80 8.10
N GLY A 142 -10.77 10.52 9.05
CA GLY A 142 -9.35 10.72 9.26
C GLY A 142 -9.11 11.79 10.31
N GLU A 143 -7.84 12.07 10.59
CA GLU A 143 -7.41 13.10 11.52
C GLU A 143 -6.26 13.90 10.89
N THR A 144 -6.26 15.19 11.08
CA THR A 144 -5.15 16.08 10.71
C THR A 144 -4.63 16.78 11.94
N ALA A 145 -3.36 16.59 12.27
CA ALA A 145 -2.74 17.16 13.45
C ALA A 145 -1.56 18.08 13.09
N GLU A 146 -1.63 19.33 13.52
CA GLU A 146 -0.46 20.19 13.60
C GLU A 146 0.28 19.95 14.91
N MET A 147 1.54 19.57 14.82
CA MET A 147 2.39 19.19 15.94
C MET A 147 3.71 19.97 15.91
N PRO A 148 3.65 21.28 16.17
CA PRO A 148 4.82 22.16 16.16
C PRO A 148 5.85 21.67 17.19
N GLY A 149 7.11 21.58 16.77
CA GLY A 149 8.20 21.06 17.60
C GLY A 149 8.41 19.54 17.56
N MET A 150 7.43 18.75 17.09
CA MET A 150 7.60 17.32 16.80
C MET A 150 8.03 17.10 15.35
N TYR A 151 7.38 17.79 14.42
CA TYR A 151 7.78 17.82 13.00
C TYR A 151 8.34 19.19 12.66
N ARG A 152 9.23 19.24 11.66
CA ARG A 152 9.70 20.50 11.09
C ARG A 152 8.61 21.08 10.18
N ASP A 153 8.68 22.39 9.94
CA ASP A 153 7.83 23.02 8.93
C ASP A 153 8.09 22.37 7.55
N GLY A 154 7.01 21.93 6.90
CA GLY A 154 7.04 21.21 5.62
C GLY A 154 7.26 19.69 5.72
N ASP A 155 7.65 19.15 6.86
CA ASP A 155 7.66 17.71 7.08
C ASP A 155 6.26 17.22 7.52
N TYR A 156 5.87 16.04 7.04
CA TYR A 156 4.64 15.35 7.45
C TYR A 156 4.83 13.84 7.50
N ASP A 157 3.94 13.18 8.24
CA ASP A 157 3.85 11.73 8.31
C ASP A 157 2.41 11.27 8.07
N LEU A 158 2.26 10.04 7.59
CA LEU A 158 0.98 9.45 7.23
C LEU A 158 0.84 8.07 7.88
N ALA A 159 -0.31 7.83 8.50
CA ALA A 159 -0.73 6.50 8.89
C ALA A 159 -2.11 6.20 8.31
N GLY A 160 -2.28 4.99 7.78
CA GLY A 160 -3.54 4.49 7.24
C GLY A 160 -4.11 3.39 8.12
N PHE A 161 -5.44 3.34 8.19
CA PHE A 161 -6.21 2.32 8.88
C PHE A 161 -7.27 1.83 7.94
N SER A 162 -7.27 0.53 7.63
CA SER A 162 -8.28 -0.07 6.79
C SER A 162 -9.01 -1.18 7.53
N VAL A 163 -10.31 -1.26 7.30
CA VAL A 163 -11.14 -2.38 7.77
C VAL A 163 -11.78 -3.02 6.57
N GLY A 164 -11.64 -4.34 6.49
CA GLY A 164 -12.26 -5.18 5.50
C GLY A 164 -13.11 -6.27 6.12
N ALA A 165 -13.78 -7.04 5.29
CA ALA A 165 -14.52 -8.22 5.73
C ALA A 165 -14.27 -9.40 4.78
N VAL A 166 -14.33 -10.59 5.36
CA VAL A 166 -14.25 -11.87 4.65
C VAL A 166 -15.29 -12.81 5.25
N GLU A 167 -16.01 -13.57 4.44
CA GLU A 167 -16.86 -14.64 4.95
C GLU A 167 -16.01 -15.69 5.68
N ARG A 168 -16.49 -16.18 6.82
CA ARG A 168 -15.72 -17.09 7.71
C ARG A 168 -15.08 -18.26 7.00
N GLY A 169 -15.72 -18.82 5.97
CA GLY A 169 -15.20 -19.95 5.20
C GLY A 169 -14.21 -19.57 4.09
N ALA A 170 -13.90 -18.27 3.90
CA ALA A 170 -13.06 -17.77 2.80
C ALA A 170 -11.77 -17.09 3.28
N VAL A 171 -11.45 -17.20 4.57
CA VAL A 171 -10.23 -16.61 5.17
C VAL A 171 -8.98 -17.22 4.54
N LEU A 172 -7.98 -16.38 4.26
CA LEU A 172 -6.65 -16.79 3.83
C LEU A 172 -5.62 -16.55 4.96
N PRO A 173 -4.51 -17.31 4.96
CA PRO A 173 -4.23 -18.47 4.10
C PRO A 173 -5.02 -19.72 4.54
N ARG A 174 -5.39 -20.57 3.58
CA ARG A 174 -5.96 -21.90 3.84
C ARG A 174 -4.82 -22.91 3.96
N LEU A 175 -4.18 -22.91 5.13
CA LEU A 175 -2.94 -23.67 5.34
C LEU A 175 -3.13 -25.18 5.17
N ASP A 176 -4.28 -25.73 5.64
CA ASP A 176 -4.59 -27.17 5.53
C ASP A 176 -4.84 -27.64 4.08
N ASP A 177 -5.11 -26.72 3.15
CA ASP A 177 -5.32 -27.03 1.74
C ASP A 177 -4.03 -27.01 0.91
N GLN A 178 -2.92 -26.51 1.49
CA GLN A 178 -1.65 -26.36 0.79
C GLN A 178 -0.87 -27.67 0.75
N GLN A 179 -0.18 -27.90 -0.36
CA GLN A 179 0.67 -29.09 -0.53
C GLN A 179 1.87 -28.79 -1.45
N ALA A 180 2.90 -29.62 -1.36
CA ALA A 180 4.01 -29.59 -2.31
C ALA A 180 3.49 -29.78 -3.75
N GLY A 181 3.99 -28.96 -4.67
CA GLY A 181 3.53 -28.88 -6.05
C GLY A 181 2.43 -27.84 -6.30
N ASP A 182 1.89 -27.17 -5.26
CA ASP A 182 1.07 -25.98 -5.48
C ASP A 182 1.92 -24.89 -6.13
N LEU A 183 1.35 -24.21 -7.12
CA LEU A 183 2.07 -23.20 -7.91
C LEU A 183 2.02 -21.84 -7.24
N ILE A 184 3.09 -21.08 -7.45
CA ILE A 184 3.19 -19.68 -7.03
C ILE A 184 3.03 -18.80 -8.25
N ILE A 185 2.00 -17.94 -8.23
CA ILE A 185 1.77 -16.90 -9.23
C ILE A 185 2.26 -15.58 -8.65
N GLY A 186 3.20 -14.92 -9.33
CA GLY A 186 3.64 -13.57 -9.06
C GLY A 186 2.83 -12.54 -9.84
N LEU A 187 2.51 -11.42 -9.21
CA LEU A 187 1.91 -10.26 -9.86
C LEU A 187 2.93 -9.11 -9.91
N GLY A 188 3.07 -8.51 -11.09
CA GLY A 188 4.03 -7.45 -11.35
C GLY A 188 3.88 -6.25 -10.42
N SER A 189 5.00 -5.67 -9.97
CA SER A 189 5.05 -4.42 -9.21
C SER A 189 5.28 -3.22 -10.12
N SER A 190 4.91 -2.02 -9.63
CA SER A 190 5.19 -0.74 -10.32
C SER A 190 6.60 -0.18 -10.04
N GLY A 191 7.41 -0.91 -9.31
CA GLY A 191 8.72 -0.51 -8.80
C GLY A 191 8.90 -0.90 -7.34
N PRO A 192 9.67 -0.15 -6.54
CA PRO A 192 9.92 -0.48 -5.13
C PRO A 192 8.68 -0.41 -4.23
N HIS A 193 7.55 0.08 -4.74
CA HIS A 193 6.33 0.37 -3.97
C HIS A 193 6.59 1.42 -2.89
N SER A 194 6.39 1.07 -1.60
CA SER A 194 6.69 1.96 -0.46
C SER A 194 7.76 1.38 0.47
N ASN A 195 8.51 0.38 0.05
CA ASN A 195 9.47 -0.32 0.89
C ASN A 195 10.91 -0.05 0.49
N GLY A 196 11.82 -0.08 1.47
CA GLY A 196 13.25 0.05 1.23
C GLY A 196 13.73 1.47 0.90
N TYR A 197 12.92 2.52 1.06
CA TYR A 197 13.26 3.89 0.64
C TYR A 197 14.42 4.51 1.43
N SER A 198 14.72 4.06 2.62
CA SER A 198 15.95 4.45 3.32
C SER A 198 17.19 4.01 2.54
N LEU A 199 17.18 2.79 2.00
CA LEU A 199 18.26 2.28 1.13
C LEU A 199 18.23 2.95 -0.25
N VAL A 200 17.05 3.12 -0.88
CA VAL A 200 16.89 3.83 -2.17
C VAL A 200 17.55 5.21 -2.11
N ARG A 201 17.25 6.00 -1.08
CA ARG A 201 17.81 7.36 -0.91
C ARG A 201 19.33 7.33 -0.81
N ARG A 202 19.90 6.35 -0.09
CA ARG A 202 21.37 6.17 0.00
C ARG A 202 21.99 5.76 -1.33
N ILE A 203 21.28 4.93 -2.11
CA ILE A 203 21.73 4.55 -3.46
C ILE A 203 21.72 5.77 -4.39
N VAL A 204 20.69 6.63 -4.31
CA VAL A 204 20.64 7.88 -5.07
C VAL A 204 21.79 8.80 -4.68
N GLU A 205 22.04 9.02 -3.39
CA GLU A 205 23.20 9.79 -2.92
C GLU A 205 24.50 9.23 -3.48
N ARG A 206 24.70 7.91 -3.45
CA ARG A 206 25.89 7.23 -3.95
C ARG A 206 26.08 7.35 -5.46
N SER A 207 24.99 7.42 -6.21
CA SER A 207 25.02 7.57 -7.67
C SER A 207 25.57 8.93 -8.13
N GLY A 208 25.55 9.94 -7.26
CA GLY A 208 25.86 11.33 -7.58
C GLY A 208 24.76 12.05 -8.36
N LEU A 209 23.62 11.38 -8.63
CA LEU A 209 22.47 11.98 -9.29
C LEU A 209 21.59 12.74 -8.28
N THR A 210 20.87 13.72 -8.80
CA THR A 210 19.82 14.45 -8.08
C THR A 210 18.43 13.92 -8.47
N TRP A 211 17.41 14.28 -7.69
CA TRP A 211 16.02 13.88 -7.95
C TRP A 211 15.49 14.35 -9.31
N THR A 212 16.03 15.44 -9.84
CA THR A 212 15.64 16.05 -11.13
C THR A 212 16.39 15.52 -12.33
N ASP A 213 17.46 14.74 -12.11
CA ASP A 213 18.21 14.14 -13.21
C ASP A 213 17.40 13.03 -13.90
N PRO A 214 17.68 12.76 -15.19
CA PRO A 214 17.04 11.64 -15.91
C PRO A 214 17.29 10.31 -15.22
N ALA A 215 16.24 9.49 -15.05
CA ALA A 215 16.36 8.16 -14.48
C ALA A 215 17.06 7.20 -15.47
N PRO A 216 18.22 6.60 -15.12
CA PRO A 216 18.95 5.69 -16.02
C PRO A 216 18.16 4.44 -16.44
N PHE A 217 17.17 4.06 -15.63
CA PHE A 217 16.33 2.86 -15.76
C PHE A 217 14.91 3.16 -16.30
N ALA A 218 14.55 4.44 -16.49
CA ALA A 218 13.22 4.85 -16.94
C ALA A 218 13.30 6.04 -17.91
N PRO A 219 13.56 5.79 -19.21
CA PRO A 219 13.68 6.84 -20.21
C PRO A 219 12.49 7.81 -20.21
N GLY A 220 12.77 9.10 -20.27
CA GLY A 220 11.74 10.15 -20.31
C GLY A 220 11.18 10.57 -18.95
N LYS A 221 11.66 9.97 -17.84
CA LYS A 221 11.30 10.36 -16.46
C LYS A 221 12.51 10.89 -15.72
N THR A 222 12.29 11.80 -14.79
CA THR A 222 13.27 12.13 -13.75
C THR A 222 13.40 10.98 -12.76
N LEU A 223 14.49 11.00 -11.99
CA LEU A 223 14.73 9.99 -10.96
C LEU A 223 13.60 9.99 -9.91
N ALA A 224 13.12 11.19 -9.52
CA ALA A 224 11.98 11.33 -8.62
C ALA A 224 10.70 10.71 -9.23
N GLU A 225 10.30 11.09 -10.44
CA GLU A 225 9.09 10.57 -11.08
C GLU A 225 9.11 9.04 -11.23
N ALA A 226 10.27 8.47 -11.54
CA ALA A 226 10.41 7.03 -11.70
C ALA A 226 10.32 6.29 -10.35
N LEU A 227 10.97 6.83 -9.30
CA LEU A 227 10.97 6.22 -7.96
C LEU A 227 9.71 6.54 -7.15
N MET A 228 8.95 7.58 -7.52
CA MET A 228 7.67 7.91 -6.88
C MET A 228 6.46 7.21 -7.51
N ALA A 229 6.68 6.26 -8.43
CA ALA A 229 5.59 5.40 -8.93
C ALA A 229 4.80 4.80 -7.75
N PRO A 230 3.46 4.96 -7.73
CA PRO A 230 2.66 4.50 -6.59
C PRO A 230 2.62 2.98 -6.52
N THR A 231 2.48 2.46 -5.31
CA THR A 231 2.24 1.05 -5.01
C THR A 231 0.99 0.56 -5.73
N ARG A 232 1.06 -0.59 -6.40
CA ARG A 232 -0.12 -1.19 -7.05
C ARG A 232 -1.14 -1.66 -6.01
N ILE A 233 -2.41 -1.48 -6.35
CA ILE A 233 -3.55 -1.99 -5.60
C ILE A 233 -4.15 -3.16 -6.38
N TYR A 234 -4.07 -4.37 -5.82
CA TYR A 234 -4.43 -5.62 -6.49
C TYR A 234 -5.87 -6.09 -6.21
N ILE A 235 -6.66 -5.29 -5.48
CA ILE A 235 -7.97 -5.71 -4.96
C ILE A 235 -8.92 -6.17 -6.08
N LYS A 236 -9.09 -5.36 -7.12
CA LYS A 236 -10.10 -5.62 -8.19
C LYS A 236 -9.76 -6.83 -9.05
N SER A 237 -8.49 -7.16 -9.19
CA SER A 237 -8.03 -8.29 -10.00
C SER A 237 -8.00 -9.59 -9.21
N VAL A 238 -7.60 -9.56 -7.94
CA VAL A 238 -7.35 -10.76 -7.12
C VAL A 238 -8.58 -11.18 -6.31
N LEU A 239 -9.37 -10.23 -5.77
CA LEU A 239 -10.54 -10.55 -4.95
C LEU A 239 -11.55 -11.48 -5.66
N PRO A 240 -11.84 -11.34 -6.97
CA PRO A 240 -12.67 -12.31 -7.70
C PRO A 240 -12.11 -13.73 -7.70
N GLN A 241 -10.79 -13.90 -7.77
CA GLN A 241 -10.13 -15.21 -7.72
C GLN A 241 -10.24 -15.84 -6.33
N ILE A 242 -10.12 -15.02 -5.28
CA ILE A 242 -10.34 -15.45 -3.88
C ILE A 242 -11.79 -15.88 -3.69
N LYS A 243 -12.76 -15.07 -4.14
CA LYS A 243 -14.20 -15.39 -4.05
C LYS A 243 -14.59 -16.63 -4.84
N ALA A 244 -13.85 -16.96 -5.90
CA ALA A 244 -14.01 -18.20 -6.66
C ALA A 244 -13.38 -19.43 -5.98
N GLY A 245 -12.70 -19.26 -4.84
CA GLY A 245 -12.09 -20.35 -4.06
C GLY A 245 -10.79 -20.89 -4.63
N ARG A 246 -10.17 -20.22 -5.63
CA ARG A 246 -8.96 -20.69 -6.32
C ARG A 246 -7.67 -20.44 -5.56
N ILE A 247 -7.66 -19.46 -4.66
CA ILE A 247 -6.46 -19.02 -3.94
C ILE A 247 -6.37 -19.74 -2.61
N LYS A 248 -5.24 -20.39 -2.34
CA LYS A 248 -4.93 -21.05 -1.07
C LYS A 248 -4.12 -20.18 -0.11
N GLY A 249 -3.36 -19.22 -0.65
CA GLY A 249 -2.56 -18.28 0.13
C GLY A 249 -2.25 -17.04 -0.70
N CYS A 250 -2.04 -15.93 -0.02
CA CYS A 250 -1.70 -14.66 -0.62
C CYS A 250 -0.67 -13.95 0.26
N ALA A 251 0.41 -13.43 -0.34
CA ALA A 251 1.41 -12.64 0.36
C ALA A 251 1.63 -11.31 -0.34
N HIS A 252 1.47 -10.21 0.39
CA HIS A 252 1.87 -8.88 -0.04
C HIS A 252 3.37 -8.73 0.18
N ILE A 253 4.12 -8.44 -0.90
CA ILE A 253 5.58 -8.36 -0.84
C ILE A 253 6.01 -6.95 -0.49
N THR A 254 6.35 -6.75 0.77
CA THR A 254 6.71 -5.47 1.41
C THR A 254 8.14 -5.50 1.97
N GLY A 255 8.42 -4.83 3.09
CA GLY A 255 9.67 -4.99 3.82
C GLY A 255 9.84 -6.43 4.29
N GLY A 256 11.03 -7.00 4.04
CA GLY A 256 11.27 -8.44 4.15
C GLY A 256 11.29 -9.15 2.79
N GLY A 257 10.74 -8.52 1.74
CA GLY A 257 10.84 -8.94 0.36
C GLY A 257 10.34 -10.37 0.10
N LEU A 258 10.94 -11.01 -0.89
CA LEU A 258 10.66 -12.39 -1.29
C LEU A 258 11.25 -13.45 -0.36
N ILE A 259 11.94 -13.03 0.72
CA ILE A 259 12.53 -13.93 1.72
C ILE A 259 11.60 -14.06 2.93
N GLU A 260 11.09 -12.95 3.48
CA GLU A 260 10.40 -12.95 4.77
C GLU A 260 8.86 -12.83 4.66
N ASN A 261 8.32 -12.38 3.52
CA ASN A 261 6.87 -12.28 3.37
C ASN A 261 6.20 -13.60 2.96
N PRO A 262 6.71 -14.40 2.00
CA PRO A 262 6.07 -15.64 1.58
C PRO A 262 5.80 -16.64 2.71
N PRO A 263 6.71 -16.86 3.68
CA PRO A 263 6.46 -17.79 4.78
C PRO A 263 5.20 -17.50 5.61
N ARG A 264 4.73 -16.26 5.62
CA ARG A 264 3.49 -15.87 6.36
C ARG A 264 2.23 -16.45 5.75
N ALA A 265 2.28 -16.87 4.48
CA ALA A 265 1.14 -17.42 3.75
C ALA A 265 1.29 -18.91 3.45
N ILE A 266 2.35 -19.56 3.95
CA ILE A 266 2.73 -20.95 3.65
C ILE A 266 2.57 -21.81 4.89
N ALA A 267 2.05 -23.03 4.72
CA ALA A 267 1.88 -24.01 5.78
C ALA A 267 3.22 -24.51 6.34
N GLU A 268 3.24 -24.85 7.61
CA GLU A 268 4.41 -25.46 8.25
C GLU A 268 4.84 -26.73 7.51
N GLY A 269 6.15 -26.92 7.33
CA GLY A 269 6.73 -28.03 6.57
C GLY A 269 6.75 -27.82 5.06
N LEU A 270 6.28 -26.68 4.56
CA LEU A 270 6.41 -26.25 3.16
C LEU A 270 7.27 -25.00 3.05
N GLU A 271 7.88 -24.82 1.87
CA GLU A 271 8.66 -23.64 1.52
C GLU A 271 8.36 -23.18 0.09
N ALA A 272 8.56 -21.89 -0.19
CA ALA A 272 8.48 -21.36 -1.54
C ALA A 272 9.80 -21.63 -2.28
N ARG A 273 9.74 -22.30 -3.43
CA ARG A 273 10.86 -22.43 -4.37
C ARG A 273 10.60 -21.54 -5.58
N PHE A 274 11.30 -20.42 -5.64
CA PHE A 274 11.20 -19.49 -6.75
C PHE A 274 12.11 -19.90 -7.92
N ASP A 275 11.56 -19.85 -9.13
CA ASP A 275 12.36 -19.81 -10.35
C ASP A 275 12.72 -18.35 -10.67
N TRP A 276 13.91 -17.95 -10.30
CA TRP A 276 14.41 -16.60 -10.47
C TRP A 276 14.59 -16.18 -11.94
N ASN A 277 14.41 -17.08 -12.89
CA ASN A 277 14.44 -16.80 -14.33
C ASN A 277 13.01 -16.66 -14.92
N ALA A 278 11.97 -16.90 -14.13
CA ALA A 278 10.59 -16.83 -14.60
C ALA A 278 10.13 -15.39 -14.94
N TRP A 279 10.83 -14.39 -14.42
CA TRP A 279 10.59 -12.97 -14.76
C TRP A 279 11.91 -12.19 -14.83
N PRO A 280 11.99 -11.18 -15.70
CA PRO A 280 13.16 -10.32 -15.73
C PRO A 280 13.21 -9.44 -14.48
N LEU A 281 14.38 -9.27 -13.89
CA LEU A 281 14.56 -8.26 -12.83
C LEU A 281 14.30 -6.87 -13.43
N PRO A 282 13.30 -6.11 -12.94
CA PRO A 282 13.00 -4.79 -13.49
C PRO A 282 14.21 -3.85 -13.43
N PRO A 283 14.39 -2.98 -14.44
CA PRO A 283 15.58 -2.13 -14.59
C PRO A 283 15.90 -1.26 -13.35
N VAL A 284 14.88 -0.85 -12.59
CA VAL A 284 15.07 -0.07 -11.35
C VAL A 284 15.86 -0.86 -10.31
N PHE A 285 15.56 -2.15 -10.14
CA PHE A 285 16.26 -3.00 -9.16
C PHE A 285 17.66 -3.36 -9.64
N ALA A 286 17.84 -3.62 -10.94
CA ALA A 286 19.17 -3.83 -11.52
C ALA A 286 20.07 -2.59 -11.35
N TRP A 287 19.54 -1.39 -11.55
CA TRP A 287 20.24 -0.14 -11.31
C TRP A 287 20.60 0.03 -9.83
N MET A 288 19.63 -0.22 -8.93
CA MET A 288 19.89 -0.13 -7.48
C MET A 288 20.95 -1.12 -7.02
N GLN A 289 20.92 -2.34 -7.55
CA GLN A 289 21.92 -3.37 -7.26
C GLN A 289 23.31 -2.93 -7.71
N GLN A 290 23.44 -2.47 -8.94
CA GLN A 290 24.71 -2.05 -9.53
C GLN A 290 25.30 -0.84 -8.78
N VAL A 291 24.52 0.22 -8.59
CA VAL A 291 24.98 1.46 -7.94
C VAL A 291 25.23 1.28 -6.47
N GLY A 292 24.30 0.57 -5.78
CA GLY A 292 24.37 0.31 -4.36
C GLY A 292 25.44 -0.72 -3.98
N GLY A 293 25.84 -1.61 -4.92
CA GLY A 293 26.66 -2.79 -4.60
C GLY A 293 25.90 -3.76 -3.72
N VAL A 294 24.56 -3.84 -3.88
CA VAL A 294 23.67 -4.65 -3.06
C VAL A 294 23.75 -6.11 -3.51
N SER A 295 23.96 -7.04 -2.58
CA SER A 295 23.96 -8.48 -2.92
C SER A 295 22.57 -8.96 -3.33
N ASP A 296 22.49 -10.07 -4.07
CA ASP A 296 21.21 -10.67 -4.47
C ASP A 296 20.33 -11.00 -3.26
N HIS A 297 20.91 -11.53 -2.21
CA HIS A 297 20.19 -11.86 -0.98
C HIS A 297 19.59 -10.60 -0.33
N GLU A 298 20.37 -9.53 -0.19
CA GLU A 298 19.90 -8.28 0.42
C GLU A 298 18.85 -7.59 -0.45
N LEU A 299 19.03 -7.64 -1.78
CA LEU A 299 18.03 -7.09 -2.73
C LEU A 299 16.68 -7.79 -2.56
N ARG A 300 16.68 -9.13 -2.52
CA ARG A 300 15.48 -9.97 -2.38
C ARG A 300 14.85 -9.89 -0.98
N ARG A 301 15.63 -9.54 0.03
CA ARG A 301 15.17 -9.32 1.40
C ARG A 301 14.59 -7.93 1.61
N THR A 302 15.10 -6.92 0.91
CA THR A 302 14.67 -5.53 1.10
C THR A 302 13.53 -5.14 0.16
N PHE A 303 13.51 -5.69 -1.07
CA PHE A 303 12.63 -5.26 -2.14
C PHE A 303 11.79 -6.41 -2.70
N ASN A 304 10.70 -6.02 -3.39
CA ASN A 304 9.82 -6.95 -4.10
C ASN A 304 10.42 -7.53 -5.39
N CYS A 305 11.52 -6.99 -5.91
CA CYS A 305 12.23 -7.43 -7.11
C CYS A 305 11.33 -7.65 -8.35
N GLY A 306 10.22 -6.91 -8.43
CA GLY A 306 9.27 -7.00 -9.53
C GLY A 306 8.00 -7.80 -9.24
N VAL A 307 7.90 -8.47 -8.09
CA VAL A 307 6.72 -9.22 -7.64
C VAL A 307 6.09 -8.51 -6.44
N GLY A 308 5.03 -7.74 -6.67
CA GLY A 308 4.38 -6.98 -5.59
C GLY A 308 3.38 -7.79 -4.77
N LEU A 309 2.81 -8.85 -5.35
CA LEU A 309 1.89 -9.78 -4.67
C LEU A 309 2.18 -11.21 -5.14
N MET A 310 2.06 -12.17 -4.24
CA MET A 310 2.22 -13.60 -4.51
C MET A 310 0.93 -14.34 -4.16
N LEU A 311 0.50 -15.26 -5.04
CA LEU A 311 -0.65 -16.11 -4.84
C LEU A 311 -0.22 -17.59 -4.87
N ILE A 312 -0.77 -18.39 -3.97
CA ILE A 312 -0.61 -19.85 -3.94
C ILE A 312 -1.89 -20.48 -4.49
N VAL A 313 -1.76 -21.31 -5.51
CA VAL A 313 -2.86 -21.95 -6.21
C VAL A 313 -2.60 -23.43 -6.49
N ALA A 314 -3.65 -24.24 -6.52
CA ALA A 314 -3.49 -25.62 -7.00
C ALA A 314 -3.12 -25.63 -8.50
N PRO A 315 -2.33 -26.60 -8.99
CA PRO A 315 -1.92 -26.66 -10.39
C PRO A 315 -3.10 -26.64 -11.38
N GLN A 316 -4.21 -27.28 -11.05
CA GLN A 316 -5.42 -27.29 -11.89
C GLN A 316 -6.13 -25.93 -11.96
N ASP A 317 -5.99 -25.07 -10.95
CA ASP A 317 -6.64 -23.74 -10.87
C ASP A 317 -5.77 -22.64 -11.50
N ALA A 318 -4.46 -22.89 -11.69
CA ALA A 318 -3.52 -21.91 -12.17
C ALA A 318 -3.85 -21.34 -13.56
N PRO A 319 -4.24 -22.14 -14.58
CA PRO A 319 -4.57 -21.60 -15.90
C PRO A 319 -5.73 -20.61 -15.87
N GLU A 320 -6.80 -20.92 -15.13
CA GLU A 320 -7.97 -20.04 -15.03
C GLU A 320 -7.67 -18.80 -14.19
N THR A 321 -6.89 -18.96 -13.11
CA THR A 321 -6.44 -17.83 -12.29
C THR A 321 -5.59 -16.87 -13.10
N LEU A 322 -4.59 -17.35 -13.84
CA LEU A 322 -3.75 -16.53 -14.72
C LEU A 322 -4.59 -15.81 -15.78
N ALA A 323 -5.50 -16.55 -16.45
CA ALA A 323 -6.36 -15.94 -17.46
C ALA A 323 -7.21 -14.80 -16.88
N GLY A 324 -7.77 -14.99 -15.68
CA GLY A 324 -8.55 -13.96 -14.99
C GLY A 324 -7.72 -12.74 -14.58
N LEU A 325 -6.50 -12.94 -14.09
CA LEU A 325 -5.58 -11.86 -13.72
C LEU A 325 -5.12 -11.07 -14.95
N LEU A 326 -4.71 -11.74 -16.03
CA LEU A 326 -4.31 -11.11 -17.29
C LEU A 326 -5.47 -10.32 -17.92
N ALA A 327 -6.69 -10.88 -17.91
CA ALA A 327 -7.89 -10.19 -18.40
C ALA A 327 -8.24 -8.94 -17.56
N ALA A 328 -7.87 -8.93 -16.28
CA ALA A 328 -8.01 -7.77 -15.41
C ALA A 328 -6.88 -6.72 -15.59
N GLY A 329 -5.91 -6.98 -16.47
CA GLY A 329 -4.81 -6.07 -16.78
C GLY A 329 -3.59 -6.21 -15.86
N GLU A 330 -3.49 -7.32 -15.11
CA GLU A 330 -2.30 -7.60 -14.33
C GLU A 330 -1.18 -8.17 -15.22
N GLU A 331 0.06 -7.87 -14.87
CA GLU A 331 1.20 -8.68 -15.26
C GLU A 331 1.30 -9.83 -14.28
N ALA A 332 0.95 -11.04 -14.72
CA ALA A 332 0.91 -12.25 -13.89
C ALA A 332 1.61 -13.41 -14.55
N PHE A 333 2.39 -14.16 -13.78
CA PHE A 333 3.21 -15.26 -14.26
C PHE A 333 3.43 -16.30 -13.14
N ILE A 334 3.66 -17.57 -13.52
CA ILE A 334 4.12 -18.58 -12.57
C ILE A 334 5.58 -18.27 -12.26
N CYS A 335 5.91 -18.08 -10.98
CA CYS A 335 7.24 -17.72 -10.52
C CYS A 335 7.88 -18.78 -9.59
N GLY A 336 7.19 -19.90 -9.36
CA GLY A 336 7.69 -20.97 -8.50
C GLY A 336 6.60 -21.95 -8.09
N GLU A 337 6.92 -22.74 -7.09
CA GLU A 337 6.03 -23.75 -6.50
C GLU A 337 6.28 -23.90 -5.00
N LEU A 338 5.35 -24.50 -4.29
CA LEU A 338 5.59 -24.98 -2.94
C LEU A 338 6.31 -26.32 -2.97
N ALA A 339 7.30 -26.48 -2.12
CA ALA A 339 8.02 -27.74 -1.94
C ALA A 339 8.04 -28.13 -0.45
N ALA A 340 8.31 -29.40 -0.17
CA ALA A 340 8.58 -29.79 1.20
C ALA A 340 9.83 -29.06 1.71
N ALA A 341 9.73 -28.46 2.90
CA ALA A 341 10.87 -27.83 3.53
C ALA A 341 11.95 -28.87 3.86
N GLU A 342 13.20 -28.54 3.61
CA GLU A 342 14.30 -29.44 3.98
C GLU A 342 14.34 -29.55 5.51
N ALA A 343 14.44 -30.77 6.03
CA ALA A 343 14.63 -30.99 7.46
C ALA A 343 15.96 -30.34 7.89
N LEU A 344 15.88 -29.39 8.82
CA LEU A 344 17.05 -28.74 9.42
C LEU A 344 17.89 -29.72 10.22
#